data_65a2bae89979a5cc94abf4d3c6a790e5
#
_entry.id   65a2bae89979a5cc94abf4d3c6a790e5
#
_cell.length_a   1.000
_cell.length_b   1.000
_cell.length_c   1.000
_cell.angle_alpha   90.00
_cell.angle_beta   90.00
_cell.angle_gamma   90.00
#
_symmetry.space_group_name_H-M   'P 1'
#
loop_
_entity.id
_entity.type
_entity.pdbx_description
1 polymer ?
#
loop_
_entity_poly.entity_id
_entity_poly.type
_entity_poly.pdbx_seq_one_letter_code
_entity_poly.pdbx_strand_id
1 'polypeptide(L)'
;MLPITKKQWTLKSRPQGVPDRSEIDIETRTIDHVPNDHLLIECLYFSLDPAIRGWMSDVPSYLPPIPLGDPIRSTVVGKVMQSEAEGFESGDLVVGMGGWETHGVVPAAYFTVIPADSPFPAHYYLSALGAVGLTPYFGLLRAGKAAAGQTLLMSAAAGAVGSIGGQIGKILGQRVIGIAGTDEKCQWVTDELGFDGCINYKTCGDMEQAIRDACPEGVDLFFDNVGSEILDAALMNLNKDANVVFCGSISNYNATEPVPGPYNWWQVLARSVTVQGYLISDYVPEFPEGQAQIAEWLNAGKLKFKEHMVDGFDNTLDAYNLLFEGNNDGKLMVKV
;
A
#
# COMPACT_ATOMS: atom_id res chain seq x y z
N MET A 1 -1.04 33.67 -1.31
CA MET A 1 -0.76 34.69 -2.33
C MET A 1 0.38 34.19 -3.20
N LEU A 2 0.15 34.05 -4.51
CA LEU A 2 1.21 33.70 -5.48
C LEU A 2 2.14 34.89 -5.74
N PRO A 3 3.39 34.70 -6.11
CA PRO A 3 4.05 33.38 -6.30
C PRO A 3 4.46 32.69 -4.98
N ILE A 4 4.51 31.34 -5.04
CA ILE A 4 4.95 30.51 -3.91
C ILE A 4 6.17 29.69 -4.33
N THR A 5 7.22 29.67 -3.50
CA THR A 5 8.36 28.78 -3.68
C THR A 5 8.07 27.44 -3.05
N LYS A 6 8.20 26.35 -3.81
CA LYS A 6 8.04 24.98 -3.34
C LYS A 6 9.33 24.19 -3.46
N LYS A 7 9.50 23.19 -2.60
CA LYS A 7 10.44 22.09 -2.80
C LYS A 7 9.69 20.89 -3.37
N GLN A 8 10.35 20.12 -4.23
CA GLN A 8 9.83 18.85 -4.74
C GLN A 8 10.97 17.83 -4.91
N TRP A 9 10.68 16.55 -4.67
CA TRP A 9 11.54 15.45 -5.04
C TRP A 9 11.29 15.10 -6.51
N THR A 10 12.24 15.38 -7.35
CA THR A 10 12.14 15.28 -8.81
C THR A 10 12.79 14.02 -9.33
N LEU A 11 12.11 13.28 -10.21
CA LEU A 11 12.67 12.14 -10.92
C LEU A 11 13.58 12.65 -12.06
N LYS A 12 14.90 12.50 -11.92
CA LYS A 12 15.89 12.96 -12.90
C LYS A 12 16.22 11.91 -13.95
N SER A 13 16.27 10.65 -13.51
CA SER A 13 16.53 9.49 -14.38
C SER A 13 15.81 8.26 -13.86
N ARG A 14 15.73 7.19 -14.65
CA ARG A 14 15.07 5.94 -14.27
C ARG A 14 15.97 5.12 -13.33
N PRO A 15 15.53 4.87 -12.08
CA PRO A 15 16.33 4.10 -11.13
C PRO A 15 16.63 2.68 -11.61
N GLN A 16 17.86 2.24 -11.39
CA GLN A 16 18.28 0.86 -11.55
C GLN A 16 18.54 0.27 -10.17
N GLY A 17 17.62 -0.59 -9.70
CA GLY A 17 17.66 -1.07 -8.31
C GLY A 17 16.95 -0.14 -7.33
N VAL A 18 17.48 -0.04 -6.11
CA VAL A 18 16.96 0.87 -5.07
C VAL A 18 17.29 2.31 -5.45
N PRO A 19 16.30 3.22 -5.46
CA PRO A 19 16.50 4.61 -5.85
C PRO A 19 17.48 5.35 -4.93
N ASP A 20 18.33 6.19 -5.51
CA ASP A 20 19.23 7.05 -4.77
C ASP A 20 19.19 8.51 -5.27
N ARG A 21 20.04 9.38 -4.68
CA ARG A 21 20.07 10.80 -5.01
C ARG A 21 20.62 11.12 -6.40
N SER A 22 21.18 10.18 -7.11
CA SER A 22 21.59 10.38 -8.51
C SER A 22 20.38 10.39 -9.47
N GLU A 23 19.34 9.66 -9.11
CA GLU A 23 18.11 9.54 -9.91
C GLU A 23 16.95 10.42 -9.39
N ILE A 24 16.92 10.69 -8.08
CA ILE A 24 15.85 11.46 -7.43
C ILE A 24 16.49 12.48 -6.51
N ASP A 25 16.17 13.75 -6.69
CA ASP A 25 16.76 14.80 -5.86
C ASP A 25 15.78 15.96 -5.64
N ILE A 26 16.06 16.76 -4.60
CA ILE A 26 15.24 17.92 -4.26
C ILE A 26 15.52 19.06 -5.22
N GLU A 27 14.46 19.59 -5.78
CA GLU A 27 14.49 20.83 -6.57
C GLU A 27 13.58 21.87 -5.96
N THR A 28 13.95 23.14 -6.18
CA THR A 28 13.12 24.29 -5.85
C THR A 28 12.44 24.81 -7.11
N ARG A 29 11.14 25.02 -7.06
CA ARG A 29 10.31 25.55 -8.15
C ARG A 29 9.45 26.67 -7.63
N THR A 30 8.98 27.52 -8.55
CA THR A 30 8.02 28.61 -8.25
C THR A 30 6.65 28.27 -8.84
N ILE A 31 5.61 28.46 -8.05
CA ILE A 31 4.22 28.37 -8.49
C ILE A 31 3.73 29.81 -8.68
N ASP A 32 3.45 30.19 -9.92
CA ASP A 32 3.00 31.55 -10.27
C ASP A 32 1.51 31.61 -10.62
N HIS A 33 0.89 30.45 -10.89
CA HIS A 33 -0.47 30.36 -11.39
C HIS A 33 -1.15 29.05 -10.97
N VAL A 34 -2.46 29.09 -10.74
CA VAL A 34 -3.33 27.91 -10.56
C VAL A 34 -4.27 27.85 -11.76
N PRO A 35 -4.20 26.81 -12.61
CA PRO A 35 -5.10 26.66 -13.75
C PRO A 35 -6.55 26.41 -13.32
N ASN A 36 -7.51 26.63 -14.22
CA ASN A 36 -8.89 26.20 -13.98
C ASN A 36 -8.96 24.71 -13.66
N ASP A 37 -9.93 24.31 -12.84
CA ASP A 37 -10.14 22.93 -12.37
C ASP A 37 -8.96 22.35 -11.57
N HIS A 38 -8.10 23.21 -11.01
CA HIS A 38 -6.99 22.83 -10.15
C HIS A 38 -7.08 23.46 -8.78
N LEU A 39 -6.39 22.81 -7.85
CA LEU A 39 -6.19 23.25 -6.47
C LEU A 39 -4.72 23.59 -6.26
N LEU A 40 -4.44 24.65 -5.52
CA LEU A 40 -3.15 24.87 -4.87
C LEU A 40 -3.26 24.33 -3.45
N ILE A 41 -2.48 23.32 -3.13
CA ILE A 41 -2.45 22.71 -1.81
C ILE A 41 -1.10 22.91 -1.12
N GLU A 42 -1.12 23.11 0.19
CA GLU A 42 0.01 22.89 1.08
C GLU A 42 -0.01 21.40 1.46
N CYS A 43 1.03 20.65 1.12
CA CYS A 43 1.14 19.24 1.49
C CYS A 43 1.46 19.10 2.97
N LEU A 44 0.62 18.40 3.72
CA LEU A 44 0.80 18.13 5.14
C LEU A 44 1.45 16.77 5.37
N TYR A 45 0.99 15.78 4.61
CA TYR A 45 1.47 14.40 4.66
C TYR A 45 1.46 13.79 3.26
N PHE A 46 2.38 12.90 2.98
CA PHE A 46 2.30 12.02 1.81
C PHE A 46 2.71 10.59 2.13
N SER A 47 2.10 9.70 1.38
CA SER A 47 2.27 8.27 1.51
C SER A 47 3.59 7.82 0.89
N LEU A 48 4.24 6.85 1.53
CA LEU A 48 5.33 6.08 0.93
C LEU A 48 4.83 4.66 0.69
N ASP A 49 4.72 4.29 -0.59
CA ASP A 49 4.18 3.01 -1.03
C ASP A 49 5.16 2.29 -1.96
N PRO A 50 5.36 0.97 -1.81
CA PRO A 50 6.27 0.23 -2.69
C PRO A 50 5.94 0.37 -4.17
N ALA A 51 4.67 0.51 -4.53
CA ALA A 51 4.18 0.65 -5.90
C ALA A 51 4.77 1.87 -6.64
N ILE A 52 5.15 2.93 -5.90
CA ILE A 52 5.78 4.13 -6.45
C ILE A 52 7.06 3.76 -7.24
N ARG A 53 7.78 2.71 -6.81
CA ARG A 53 8.98 2.23 -7.53
C ARG A 53 8.66 1.81 -8.97
N GLY A 54 7.54 1.14 -9.18
CA GLY A 54 7.07 0.77 -10.51
C GLY A 54 6.73 1.98 -11.39
N TRP A 55 6.18 3.05 -10.78
CA TRP A 55 5.84 4.26 -11.51
C TRP A 55 7.06 5.10 -11.92
N MET A 56 8.21 4.89 -11.30
CA MET A 56 9.49 5.49 -11.70
C MET A 56 10.12 4.78 -12.90
N SER A 57 9.67 3.58 -13.25
CA SER A 57 10.19 2.76 -14.35
C SER A 57 9.47 3.09 -15.66
N ASP A 58 10.17 2.87 -16.80
CA ASP A 58 9.62 3.08 -18.13
C ASP A 58 9.09 1.77 -18.72
N VAL A 59 8.23 1.10 -17.96
CA VAL A 59 7.59 -0.16 -18.37
C VAL A 59 6.07 0.01 -18.34
N PRO A 60 5.32 -0.71 -19.19
CA PRO A 60 3.86 -0.69 -19.17
C PRO A 60 3.34 -1.09 -17.76
N SER A 61 2.47 -0.26 -17.20
CA SER A 61 1.87 -0.47 -15.90
C SER A 61 0.44 0.07 -15.88
N TYR A 62 -0.28 -0.09 -14.76
CA TYR A 62 -1.64 0.44 -14.57
C TYR A 62 -1.70 1.96 -14.45
N LEU A 63 -0.58 2.63 -14.19
CA LEU A 63 -0.42 4.08 -14.30
C LEU A 63 0.70 4.39 -15.28
N PRO A 64 0.61 5.52 -16.01
CA PRO A 64 1.72 5.97 -16.86
C PRO A 64 2.96 6.23 -16.01
N PRO A 65 4.17 5.98 -16.55
CA PRO A 65 5.41 6.35 -15.89
C PRO A 65 5.42 7.81 -15.44
N ILE A 66 6.06 8.09 -14.29
CA ILE A 66 6.32 9.48 -13.89
C ILE A 66 7.23 10.11 -14.93
N PRO A 67 6.88 11.26 -15.52
CA PRO A 67 7.76 11.96 -16.45
C PRO A 67 9.07 12.39 -15.78
N LEU A 68 10.17 12.37 -16.53
CA LEU A 68 11.42 12.93 -16.05
C LEU A 68 11.28 14.44 -15.86
N GLY A 69 11.76 14.96 -14.75
CA GLY A 69 11.61 16.37 -14.36
C GLY A 69 10.36 16.66 -13.51
N ASP A 70 9.45 15.70 -13.36
CA ASP A 70 8.25 15.82 -12.52
C ASP A 70 8.49 15.36 -11.08
N PRO A 71 7.67 15.79 -10.12
CA PRO A 71 7.71 15.30 -8.76
C PRO A 71 7.33 13.82 -8.69
N ILE A 72 7.91 13.11 -7.73
CA ILE A 72 7.55 11.72 -7.47
C ILE A 72 6.09 11.66 -7.05
N ARG A 73 5.27 10.95 -7.83
CA ARG A 73 3.83 10.79 -7.60
C ARG A 73 3.55 10.01 -6.31
N SER A 74 2.58 10.48 -5.53
CA SER A 74 2.13 9.83 -4.30
C SER A 74 0.72 10.27 -3.93
N THR A 75 0.05 9.50 -3.08
CA THR A 75 -1.16 9.98 -2.40
C THR A 75 -0.76 10.97 -1.31
N VAL A 76 -1.43 12.10 -1.26
CA VAL A 76 -1.14 13.18 -0.32
C VAL A 76 -2.38 13.60 0.46
N VAL A 77 -2.19 14.07 1.67
CA VAL A 77 -3.14 14.89 2.41
C VAL A 77 -2.59 16.32 2.41
N GLY A 78 -3.39 17.24 1.94
CA GLY A 78 -3.03 18.65 1.86
C GLY A 78 -4.14 19.55 2.38
N LYS A 79 -3.78 20.82 2.58
CA LYS A 79 -4.71 21.91 2.87
C LYS A 79 -4.84 22.77 1.64
N VAL A 80 -6.07 23.01 1.19
CA VAL A 80 -6.33 23.90 0.07
C VAL A 80 -5.96 25.32 0.44
N MET A 81 -5.05 25.93 -0.31
CA MET A 81 -4.65 27.33 -0.17
C MET A 81 -5.43 28.23 -1.14
N GLN A 82 -5.68 27.71 -2.37
CA GLN A 82 -6.47 28.36 -3.42
C GLN A 82 -7.16 27.28 -4.24
N SER A 83 -8.40 27.54 -4.64
CA SER A 83 -9.17 26.67 -5.54
C SER A 83 -9.61 27.46 -6.76
N GLU A 84 -9.43 26.86 -7.95
CA GLU A 84 -10.04 27.26 -9.22
C GLU A 84 -11.02 26.18 -9.72
N ALA A 85 -11.54 25.36 -8.78
CA ALA A 85 -12.47 24.27 -9.05
C ALA A 85 -13.68 24.34 -8.11
N GLU A 86 -14.84 23.90 -8.62
CA GLU A 86 -16.07 23.83 -7.86
C GLU A 86 -15.99 22.73 -6.77
N GLY A 87 -16.58 22.96 -5.60
CA GLY A 87 -16.66 22.01 -4.51
C GLY A 87 -15.45 21.96 -3.57
N PHE A 88 -14.50 22.90 -3.72
CA PHE A 88 -13.34 23.04 -2.83
C PHE A 88 -13.16 24.48 -2.40
N GLU A 89 -12.96 24.68 -1.09
CA GLU A 89 -12.74 25.99 -0.49
C GLU A 89 -11.35 26.08 0.14
N SER A 90 -10.82 27.33 0.21
CA SER A 90 -9.57 27.58 0.95
C SER A 90 -9.72 27.18 2.41
N GLY A 91 -8.81 26.35 2.90
CA GLY A 91 -8.84 25.81 4.25
C GLY A 91 -9.29 24.35 4.32
N ASP A 92 -9.95 23.82 3.29
CA ASP A 92 -10.34 22.41 3.24
C ASP A 92 -9.13 21.49 3.38
N LEU A 93 -9.29 20.42 4.12
CA LEU A 93 -8.37 19.28 4.09
C LEU A 93 -8.80 18.34 2.97
N VAL A 94 -7.86 17.98 2.12
CA VAL A 94 -8.10 17.13 0.96
C VAL A 94 -7.14 15.95 0.91
N VAL A 95 -7.60 14.85 0.34
CA VAL A 95 -6.78 13.67 0.04
C VAL A 95 -6.89 13.33 -1.43
N GLY A 96 -5.77 13.00 -2.07
CA GLY A 96 -5.76 12.64 -3.48
C GLY A 96 -4.37 12.36 -4.04
N MET A 97 -4.29 12.24 -5.37
CA MET A 97 -3.04 11.96 -6.06
C MET A 97 -2.26 13.25 -6.31
N GLY A 98 -1.18 13.44 -5.57
CA GLY A 98 -0.22 14.54 -5.71
C GLY A 98 1.20 14.04 -5.90
N GLY A 99 2.16 14.68 -5.27
CA GLY A 99 3.58 14.34 -5.36
C GLY A 99 4.33 14.56 -4.03
N TRP A 100 5.58 14.10 -4.00
CA TRP A 100 6.50 14.44 -2.92
C TRP A 100 6.93 15.90 -3.07
N GLU A 101 6.11 16.79 -2.58
CA GLU A 101 6.32 18.25 -2.69
C GLU A 101 5.73 18.96 -1.48
N THR A 102 6.27 20.15 -1.16
CA THR A 102 5.76 20.95 -0.05
C THR A 102 4.45 21.66 -0.42
N HIS A 103 4.28 22.02 -1.68
CA HIS A 103 3.08 22.61 -2.25
C HIS A 103 2.83 22.03 -3.63
N GLY A 104 1.58 21.70 -3.95
CA GLY A 104 1.19 21.14 -5.24
C GLY A 104 0.13 21.97 -5.95
N VAL A 105 0.25 22.10 -7.28
CA VAL A 105 -0.87 22.48 -8.14
C VAL A 105 -1.40 21.20 -8.75
N VAL A 106 -2.60 20.79 -8.33
CA VAL A 106 -3.14 19.46 -8.61
C VAL A 106 -4.53 19.53 -9.23
N PRO A 107 -4.86 18.64 -10.20
CA PRO A 107 -6.21 18.59 -10.75
C PRO A 107 -7.23 18.21 -9.66
N ALA A 108 -8.28 18.99 -9.50
CA ALA A 108 -9.31 18.79 -8.48
C ALA A 108 -10.01 17.41 -8.62
N ALA A 109 -10.14 16.90 -9.85
CA ALA A 109 -10.77 15.62 -10.15
C ALA A 109 -10.11 14.41 -9.46
N TYR A 110 -8.86 14.54 -9.00
CA TYR A 110 -8.14 13.47 -8.28
C TYR A 110 -8.16 13.65 -6.76
N PHE A 111 -8.93 14.61 -6.26
CA PHE A 111 -8.98 14.93 -4.84
C PHE A 111 -10.40 14.83 -4.29
N THR A 112 -10.47 14.50 -3.01
CA THR A 112 -11.72 14.46 -2.23
C THR A 112 -11.51 15.26 -0.95
N VAL A 113 -12.52 16.02 -0.55
CA VAL A 113 -12.52 16.74 0.73
C VAL A 113 -12.64 15.74 1.88
N ILE A 114 -11.76 15.85 2.87
CA ILE A 114 -11.87 15.11 4.11
C ILE A 114 -12.96 15.79 4.96
N PRO A 115 -14.00 15.06 5.42
CA PRO A 115 -15.08 15.68 6.21
C PRO A 115 -14.54 16.43 7.44
N ALA A 116 -14.98 17.66 7.63
CA ALA A 116 -14.52 18.50 8.74
C ALA A 116 -14.93 17.94 10.12
N ASP A 117 -15.99 17.12 10.15
CA ASP A 117 -16.50 16.43 11.34
C ASP A 117 -15.96 15.01 11.49
N SER A 118 -14.98 14.60 10.67
CA SER A 118 -14.33 13.29 10.79
C SER A 118 -13.75 13.11 12.18
N PRO A 119 -14.09 12.02 12.90
CA PRO A 119 -13.48 11.72 14.20
C PRO A 119 -12.02 11.27 14.10
N PHE A 120 -11.51 11.05 12.87
CA PHE A 120 -10.19 10.53 12.61
C PHE A 120 -9.22 11.63 12.16
N PRO A 121 -7.94 11.57 12.57
CA PRO A 121 -6.91 12.46 12.05
C PRO A 121 -6.77 12.36 10.53
N ALA A 122 -6.41 13.46 9.87
CA ALA A 122 -6.34 13.52 8.40
C ALA A 122 -5.39 12.47 7.79
N HIS A 123 -4.25 12.14 8.44
CA HIS A 123 -3.32 11.12 7.97
C HIS A 123 -3.91 9.69 7.92
N TYR A 124 -5.02 9.41 8.63
CA TYR A 124 -5.73 8.13 8.52
C TYR A 124 -6.27 7.89 7.11
N TYR A 125 -6.50 8.94 6.33
CA TYR A 125 -6.90 8.86 4.92
C TYR A 125 -5.74 8.49 3.97
N LEU A 126 -4.50 8.42 4.48
CA LEU A 126 -3.35 7.78 3.79
C LEU A 126 -3.09 6.36 4.29
N SER A 127 -3.73 5.94 5.35
CA SER A 127 -3.53 4.62 5.98
C SER A 127 -4.83 3.82 5.99
N ALA A 128 -5.42 3.59 7.15
CA ALA A 128 -6.56 2.68 7.31
C ALA A 128 -7.82 3.11 6.53
N LEU A 129 -8.11 4.42 6.45
CA LEU A 129 -9.26 4.96 5.72
C LEU A 129 -8.95 5.31 4.26
N GLY A 130 -7.70 5.14 3.83
CA GLY A 130 -7.25 5.37 2.45
C GLY A 130 -7.12 4.09 1.65
N ALA A 131 -6.47 4.22 0.48
CA ALA A 131 -6.24 3.08 -0.43
C ALA A 131 -5.59 1.89 0.26
N VAL A 132 -4.71 2.12 1.24
CA VAL A 132 -3.99 1.07 1.98
C VAL A 132 -4.93 0.17 2.79
N GLY A 133 -5.91 0.74 3.51
CA GLY A 133 -6.90 -0.05 4.25
C GLY A 133 -7.98 -0.65 3.34
N LEU A 134 -8.36 0.09 2.29
CA LEU A 134 -9.34 -0.37 1.30
C LEU A 134 -8.80 -1.50 0.41
N THR A 135 -7.48 -1.56 0.19
CA THR A 135 -6.85 -2.63 -0.59
C THR A 135 -7.18 -4.02 -0.04
N PRO A 136 -6.93 -4.36 1.23
CA PRO A 136 -7.29 -5.67 1.73
C PRO A 136 -8.81 -5.84 1.90
N TYR A 137 -9.57 -4.78 2.15
CA TYR A 137 -11.03 -4.84 2.24
C TYR A 137 -11.65 -5.37 0.93
N PHE A 138 -11.43 -4.68 -0.17
CA PHE A 138 -11.97 -5.13 -1.46
C PHE A 138 -11.23 -6.36 -2.00
N GLY A 139 -9.92 -6.46 -1.75
CA GLY A 139 -9.13 -7.61 -2.17
C GLY A 139 -9.61 -8.92 -1.55
N LEU A 140 -9.96 -8.94 -0.28
CA LEU A 140 -10.52 -10.12 0.37
C LEU A 140 -11.98 -10.37 -0.05
N LEU A 141 -12.83 -9.34 0.00
CA LEU A 141 -14.27 -9.51 -0.20
C LEU A 141 -14.67 -9.69 -1.67
N ARG A 142 -14.00 -8.99 -2.59
CA ARG A 142 -14.36 -9.01 -4.03
C ARG A 142 -13.49 -9.98 -4.82
N ALA A 143 -12.16 -9.78 -4.78
CA ALA A 143 -11.23 -10.61 -5.54
C ALA A 143 -11.04 -11.99 -4.90
N GLY A 144 -10.76 -12.04 -3.60
CA GLY A 144 -10.48 -13.27 -2.86
C GLY A 144 -11.70 -14.10 -2.49
N LYS A 145 -12.90 -13.49 -2.53
CA LYS A 145 -14.16 -14.15 -2.12
C LYS A 145 -14.06 -14.82 -0.75
N ALA A 146 -13.46 -14.09 0.20
CA ALA A 146 -13.21 -14.57 1.55
C ALA A 146 -14.49 -15.06 2.22
N ALA A 147 -14.42 -16.23 2.85
CA ALA A 147 -15.55 -16.86 3.55
C ALA A 147 -15.12 -17.40 4.91
N ALA A 148 -16.06 -17.49 5.85
CA ALA A 148 -15.82 -18.06 7.17
C ALA A 148 -15.34 -19.51 7.08
N GLY A 149 -14.43 -19.90 7.97
CA GLY A 149 -13.87 -21.26 8.03
C GLY A 149 -12.70 -21.52 7.08
N GLN A 150 -12.42 -20.62 6.13
CA GLN A 150 -11.25 -20.72 5.26
C GLN A 150 -9.95 -20.42 6.01
N THR A 151 -8.83 -20.98 5.53
CA THR A 151 -7.48 -20.58 5.92
C THR A 151 -6.96 -19.50 4.98
N LEU A 152 -6.74 -18.29 5.51
CA LEU A 152 -6.09 -17.16 4.83
C LEU A 152 -4.58 -17.16 5.14
N LEU A 153 -3.76 -17.25 4.12
CA LEU A 153 -2.34 -16.94 4.19
C LEU A 153 -2.11 -15.50 3.73
N MET A 154 -1.39 -14.69 4.52
CA MET A 154 -1.16 -13.26 4.25
C MET A 154 0.34 -12.99 4.19
N SER A 155 0.88 -12.66 3.02
CA SER A 155 2.27 -12.23 2.92
C SER A 155 2.45 -10.76 3.33
N ALA A 156 3.65 -10.37 3.80
CA ALA A 156 3.93 -9.06 4.41
C ALA A 156 2.92 -8.70 5.52
N ALA A 157 2.62 -9.67 6.38
CA ALA A 157 1.55 -9.61 7.39
C ALA A 157 1.65 -8.45 8.38
N ALA A 158 2.86 -7.97 8.69
CA ALA A 158 3.09 -6.81 9.57
C ALA A 158 3.19 -5.48 8.79
N GLY A 159 3.03 -5.51 7.46
CA GLY A 159 2.99 -4.32 6.62
C GLY A 159 1.64 -3.62 6.67
N ALA A 160 1.55 -2.47 6.00
CA ALA A 160 0.36 -1.63 6.03
C ALA A 160 -0.92 -2.36 5.54
N VAL A 161 -0.84 -3.04 4.40
CA VAL A 161 -1.95 -3.82 3.82
C VAL A 161 -2.18 -5.12 4.60
N GLY A 162 -1.10 -5.87 4.87
CA GLY A 162 -1.19 -7.19 5.48
C GLY A 162 -1.76 -7.17 6.90
N SER A 163 -1.37 -6.18 7.72
CA SER A 163 -1.85 -6.07 9.10
C SER A 163 -3.35 -5.78 9.20
N ILE A 164 -3.88 -4.95 8.32
CA ILE A 164 -5.31 -4.68 8.22
C ILE A 164 -6.04 -5.88 7.62
N GLY A 165 -5.49 -6.45 6.54
CA GLY A 165 -6.10 -7.57 5.82
C GLY A 165 -6.29 -8.82 6.68
N GLY A 166 -5.27 -9.19 7.46
CA GLY A 166 -5.41 -10.33 8.34
C GLY A 166 -6.47 -10.14 9.42
N GLN A 167 -6.61 -8.93 9.99
CA GLN A 167 -7.67 -8.62 10.93
C GLN A 167 -9.06 -8.67 10.26
N ILE A 168 -9.18 -8.18 9.03
CA ILE A 168 -10.43 -8.34 8.26
C ILE A 168 -10.72 -9.82 8.07
N GLY A 169 -9.73 -10.66 7.74
CA GLY A 169 -9.87 -12.11 7.68
C GLY A 169 -10.41 -12.69 9.00
N LYS A 170 -9.89 -12.23 10.15
CA LYS A 170 -10.39 -12.65 11.47
C LYS A 170 -11.84 -12.22 11.71
N ILE A 171 -12.20 -10.98 11.33
CA ILE A 171 -13.58 -10.47 11.44
C ILE A 171 -14.52 -11.32 10.57
N LEU A 172 -14.07 -11.77 9.41
CA LEU A 172 -14.83 -12.65 8.51
C LEU A 172 -14.87 -14.13 8.96
N GLY A 173 -14.22 -14.49 10.08
CA GLY A 173 -14.24 -15.84 10.63
C GLY A 173 -13.24 -16.79 9.98
N GLN A 174 -12.18 -16.28 9.36
CA GLN A 174 -11.11 -17.09 8.79
C GLN A 174 -10.05 -17.46 9.84
N ARG A 175 -9.35 -18.58 9.61
CA ARG A 175 -8.05 -18.85 10.21
C ARG A 175 -7.01 -18.05 9.44
N VAL A 176 -6.20 -17.24 10.13
CA VAL A 176 -5.26 -16.32 9.49
C VAL A 176 -3.83 -16.64 9.89
N ILE A 177 -2.99 -16.96 8.91
CA ILE A 177 -1.55 -17.17 9.07
C ILE A 177 -0.81 -16.06 8.35
N GLY A 178 0.06 -15.37 9.06
CA GLY A 178 0.92 -14.31 8.53
C GLY A 178 2.28 -14.82 8.08
N ILE A 179 2.92 -14.05 7.18
CA ILE A 179 4.36 -14.19 6.88
C ILE A 179 4.99 -12.82 7.07
N ALA A 180 6.01 -12.72 7.91
CA ALA A 180 6.70 -11.46 8.23
C ALA A 180 8.22 -11.70 8.34
N GLY A 181 9.00 -10.61 8.46
CA GLY A 181 10.47 -10.67 8.33
C GLY A 181 11.26 -10.66 9.63
N THR A 182 10.60 -10.59 10.79
CA THR A 182 11.25 -10.70 12.11
C THR A 182 10.33 -11.36 13.13
N ASP A 183 10.89 -11.89 14.21
CA ASP A 183 10.12 -12.53 15.28
C ASP A 183 9.24 -11.50 16.01
N GLU A 184 9.71 -10.26 16.20
CA GLU A 184 8.93 -9.17 16.81
C GLU A 184 7.72 -8.82 15.96
N LYS A 185 7.86 -8.79 14.62
CA LYS A 185 6.74 -8.58 13.70
C LYS A 185 5.76 -9.74 13.74
N CYS A 186 6.25 -10.98 13.79
CA CYS A 186 5.40 -12.15 13.95
C CYS A 186 4.65 -12.13 15.28
N GLN A 187 5.33 -11.81 16.37
CA GLN A 187 4.72 -11.68 17.69
C GLN A 187 3.65 -10.59 17.71
N TRP A 188 3.92 -9.42 17.12
CA TRP A 188 2.95 -8.34 17.06
C TRP A 188 1.65 -8.74 16.33
N VAL A 189 1.73 -9.42 15.19
CA VAL A 189 0.52 -9.82 14.45
C VAL A 189 -0.26 -10.91 15.15
N THR A 190 0.39 -11.81 15.91
CA THR A 190 -0.30 -12.84 16.71
C THR A 190 -0.89 -12.27 17.99
N ASP A 191 -0.11 -11.56 18.79
CA ASP A 191 -0.50 -11.14 20.13
C ASP A 191 -1.45 -9.93 20.11
N GLU A 192 -1.23 -9.00 19.17
CA GLU A 192 -1.98 -7.73 19.12
C GLU A 192 -3.07 -7.71 18.04
N LEU A 193 -2.85 -8.37 16.89
CA LEU A 193 -3.80 -8.36 15.77
C LEU A 193 -4.66 -9.62 15.69
N GLY A 194 -4.37 -10.63 16.52
CA GLY A 194 -5.17 -11.84 16.67
C GLY A 194 -5.04 -12.83 15.51
N PHE A 195 -3.92 -12.82 14.78
CA PHE A 195 -3.63 -13.86 13.80
C PHE A 195 -3.42 -15.20 14.53
N ASP A 196 -3.78 -16.29 13.88
CA ASP A 196 -3.66 -17.65 14.48
C ASP A 196 -2.22 -18.18 14.43
N GLY A 197 -1.33 -17.51 13.68
CA GLY A 197 0.10 -17.80 13.63
C GLY A 197 0.81 -16.87 12.66
N CYS A 198 2.14 -16.87 12.73
CA CYS A 198 2.98 -16.12 11.80
C CYS A 198 4.30 -16.84 11.56
N ILE A 199 4.77 -16.84 10.32
CA ILE A 199 6.03 -17.45 9.87
C ILE A 199 7.05 -16.33 9.68
N ASN A 200 8.21 -16.42 10.34
CA ASN A 200 9.34 -15.55 10.04
C ASN A 200 10.10 -16.14 8.85
N TYR A 201 9.94 -15.51 7.66
CA TYR A 201 10.52 -16.03 6.42
C TYR A 201 12.06 -16.00 6.41
N LYS A 202 12.70 -15.20 7.27
CA LYS A 202 14.17 -15.12 7.35
C LYS A 202 14.79 -16.27 8.16
N THR A 203 14.00 -16.90 9.02
CA THR A 203 14.51 -17.92 9.96
C THR A 203 13.81 -19.26 9.85
N CYS A 204 12.72 -19.38 9.10
CA CYS A 204 11.94 -20.63 9.00
C CYS A 204 12.65 -21.77 8.23
N GLY A 205 13.73 -21.49 7.53
CA GLY A 205 14.42 -22.46 6.69
C GLY A 205 13.64 -22.74 5.40
N ASP A 206 12.99 -23.89 5.30
CA ASP A 206 12.15 -24.25 4.15
C ASP A 206 10.76 -23.61 4.27
N MET A 207 10.48 -22.63 3.41
CA MET A 207 9.22 -21.88 3.42
C MET A 207 8.01 -22.77 3.06
N GLU A 208 8.16 -23.71 2.15
CA GLU A 208 7.08 -24.64 1.79
C GLU A 208 6.67 -25.49 2.99
N GLN A 209 7.66 -26.05 3.70
CA GLN A 209 7.42 -26.84 4.90
C GLN A 209 6.84 -25.99 6.05
N ALA A 210 7.35 -24.77 6.24
CA ALA A 210 6.84 -23.87 7.27
C ALA A 210 5.37 -23.49 7.05
N ILE A 211 4.96 -23.23 5.78
CA ILE A 211 3.55 -23.00 5.44
C ILE A 211 2.72 -24.27 5.71
N ARG A 212 3.21 -25.45 5.35
CA ARG A 212 2.51 -26.72 5.58
C ARG A 212 2.27 -26.97 7.06
N ASP A 213 3.26 -26.69 7.90
CA ASP A 213 3.17 -26.87 9.36
C ASP A 213 2.21 -25.86 10.00
N ALA A 214 2.22 -24.61 9.53
CA ALA A 214 1.32 -23.55 10.00
C ALA A 214 -0.13 -23.69 9.49
N CYS A 215 -0.31 -24.30 8.31
CA CYS A 215 -1.59 -24.50 7.64
C CYS A 215 -1.85 -26.00 7.39
N PRO A 216 -2.07 -26.83 8.43
CA PRO A 216 -2.20 -28.29 8.26
C PRO A 216 -3.41 -28.70 7.41
N GLU A 217 -4.45 -27.88 7.35
CA GLU A 217 -5.63 -28.08 6.50
C GLU A 217 -5.46 -27.47 5.08
N GLY A 218 -4.24 -26.98 4.76
CA GLY A 218 -3.96 -26.25 3.52
C GLY A 218 -4.41 -24.78 3.53
N VAL A 219 -4.21 -24.09 2.42
CA VAL A 219 -4.51 -22.68 2.23
C VAL A 219 -5.65 -22.52 1.23
N ASP A 220 -6.75 -21.88 1.62
CA ASP A 220 -7.91 -21.63 0.78
C ASP A 220 -7.83 -20.28 0.07
N LEU A 221 -7.20 -19.30 0.72
CA LEU A 221 -7.01 -17.96 0.20
C LEU A 221 -5.59 -17.47 0.50
N PHE A 222 -4.84 -17.15 -0.53
CA PHE A 222 -3.54 -16.50 -0.39
C PHE A 222 -3.62 -15.05 -0.86
N PHE A 223 -3.35 -14.11 0.03
CA PHE A 223 -3.25 -12.68 -0.31
C PHE A 223 -1.77 -12.32 -0.43
N ASP A 224 -1.32 -12.11 -1.67
CA ASP A 224 0.09 -11.93 -1.97
C ASP A 224 0.47 -10.48 -2.23
N ASN A 225 1.37 -9.96 -1.37
CA ASN A 225 2.00 -8.65 -1.46
C ASN A 225 3.48 -8.73 -1.88
N VAL A 226 4.06 -9.94 -1.97
CA VAL A 226 5.51 -10.15 -2.03
C VAL A 226 5.99 -10.79 -3.31
N GLY A 227 5.32 -11.85 -3.79
CA GLY A 227 5.75 -12.61 -4.96
C GLY A 227 6.91 -13.58 -4.69
N SER A 228 7.66 -13.92 -5.74
CA SER A 228 8.89 -14.74 -5.72
C SER A 228 8.76 -16.02 -4.91
N GLU A 229 9.75 -16.32 -4.04
CA GLU A 229 9.84 -17.58 -3.26
C GLU A 229 8.64 -17.81 -2.34
N ILE A 230 8.04 -16.74 -1.80
CA ILE A 230 6.84 -16.87 -0.94
C ILE A 230 5.65 -17.31 -1.77
N LEU A 231 5.45 -16.74 -2.95
CA LEU A 231 4.41 -17.18 -3.88
C LEU A 231 4.62 -18.63 -4.29
N ASP A 232 5.85 -19.01 -4.64
CA ASP A 232 6.19 -20.37 -5.06
C ASP A 232 5.89 -21.40 -3.95
N ALA A 233 6.29 -21.12 -2.71
CA ALA A 233 6.02 -21.98 -1.57
C ALA A 233 4.52 -22.05 -1.23
N ALA A 234 3.80 -20.93 -1.35
CA ALA A 234 2.35 -20.88 -1.15
C ALA A 234 1.61 -21.76 -2.17
N LEU A 235 1.99 -21.73 -3.46
CA LEU A 235 1.37 -22.54 -4.51
C LEU A 235 1.38 -24.05 -4.18
N MET A 236 2.42 -24.56 -3.51
CA MET A 236 2.52 -25.96 -3.09
C MET A 236 1.58 -26.32 -1.95
N ASN A 237 1.06 -25.34 -1.22
CA ASN A 237 0.24 -25.53 -0.03
C ASN A 237 -1.24 -25.14 -0.24
N LEU A 238 -1.63 -24.71 -1.44
CA LEU A 238 -3.01 -24.33 -1.75
C LEU A 238 -3.93 -25.54 -1.75
N ASN A 239 -5.15 -25.35 -1.30
CA ASN A 239 -6.23 -26.32 -1.43
C ASN A 239 -6.76 -26.35 -2.89
N LYS A 240 -7.56 -27.38 -3.20
CA LYS A 240 -8.33 -27.42 -4.45
C LYS A 240 -9.32 -26.26 -4.45
N ASP A 241 -9.47 -25.60 -5.61
CA ASP A 241 -10.34 -24.43 -5.83
C ASP A 241 -9.97 -23.21 -4.96
N ALA A 242 -8.73 -23.14 -4.45
CA ALA A 242 -8.22 -21.99 -3.69
C ALA A 242 -8.13 -20.72 -4.56
N ASN A 243 -8.12 -19.57 -3.89
CA ASN A 243 -7.94 -18.28 -4.54
C ASN A 243 -6.58 -17.66 -4.18
N VAL A 244 -5.92 -17.03 -5.14
CA VAL A 244 -4.75 -16.19 -4.94
C VAL A 244 -5.10 -14.77 -5.37
N VAL A 245 -5.07 -13.82 -4.44
CA VAL A 245 -5.17 -12.39 -4.74
C VAL A 245 -3.75 -11.86 -4.92
N PHE A 246 -3.35 -11.60 -6.17
CA PHE A 246 -2.04 -11.05 -6.49
C PHE A 246 -2.11 -9.52 -6.42
N CYS A 247 -1.79 -8.97 -5.25
CA CYS A 247 -1.88 -7.55 -4.93
C CYS A 247 -0.59 -6.78 -5.19
N GLY A 248 0.56 -7.44 -4.99
CA GLY A 248 1.86 -6.81 -5.16
C GLY A 248 2.99 -7.81 -5.23
N SER A 249 4.17 -7.32 -5.63
CA SER A 249 5.38 -8.14 -5.78
C SER A 249 6.62 -7.35 -5.32
N ILE A 250 6.60 -6.91 -4.03
CA ILE A 250 7.63 -6.00 -3.51
C ILE A 250 9.04 -6.57 -3.63
N SER A 251 9.20 -7.91 -3.58
CA SER A 251 10.48 -8.57 -3.77
C SER A 251 11.11 -8.30 -5.15
N ASN A 252 10.30 -7.92 -6.14
CA ASN A 252 10.72 -7.78 -7.53
C ASN A 252 10.85 -6.32 -7.97
N TYR A 253 10.38 -5.34 -7.18
CA TYR A 253 10.30 -3.95 -7.63
C TYR A 253 11.67 -3.32 -7.92
N ASN A 254 12.72 -3.75 -7.23
CA ASN A 254 14.07 -3.27 -7.42
C ASN A 254 14.97 -4.23 -8.24
N ALA A 255 14.37 -5.23 -8.91
CA ALA A 255 15.12 -6.16 -9.73
C ALA A 255 15.80 -5.44 -10.91
N THR A 256 17.07 -5.74 -11.15
CA THR A 256 17.86 -5.22 -12.27
C THR A 256 17.94 -6.19 -13.43
N GLU A 257 17.51 -7.43 -13.20
CA GLU A 257 17.48 -8.51 -14.20
C GLU A 257 16.03 -9.06 -14.29
N PRO A 258 15.67 -9.72 -15.40
CA PRO A 258 14.37 -10.35 -15.51
C PRO A 258 14.10 -11.33 -14.37
N VAL A 259 12.98 -11.17 -13.70
CA VAL A 259 12.57 -12.06 -12.60
C VAL A 259 11.87 -13.28 -13.20
N PRO A 260 12.32 -14.52 -12.86
CA PRO A 260 11.63 -15.71 -13.33
C PRO A 260 10.21 -15.77 -12.76
N GLY A 261 9.29 -16.37 -13.52
CA GLY A 261 7.96 -16.70 -13.02
C GLY A 261 8.03 -17.81 -11.96
N PRO A 262 6.90 -18.08 -11.26
CA PRO A 262 6.84 -19.13 -10.27
C PRO A 262 7.16 -20.51 -10.89
N TYR A 263 8.06 -21.27 -10.26
CA TYR A 263 8.42 -22.63 -10.69
C TYR A 263 7.26 -23.59 -10.46
N ASN A 264 6.47 -23.40 -9.39
CA ASN A 264 5.36 -24.24 -9.00
C ASN A 264 4.02 -23.89 -9.69
N TRP A 265 4.07 -23.14 -10.80
CA TRP A 265 2.87 -22.68 -11.53
C TRP A 265 1.93 -23.82 -11.96
N TRP A 266 2.45 -25.05 -12.13
CA TRP A 266 1.64 -26.23 -12.40
C TRP A 266 0.55 -26.47 -11.37
N GLN A 267 0.75 -26.07 -10.11
CA GLN A 267 -0.24 -26.24 -9.04
C GLN A 267 -1.54 -25.46 -9.30
N VAL A 268 -1.47 -24.37 -10.05
CA VAL A 268 -2.64 -23.60 -10.46
C VAL A 268 -3.60 -24.48 -11.28
N LEU A 269 -3.06 -25.24 -12.23
CA LEU A 269 -3.86 -26.18 -13.01
C LEU A 269 -4.27 -27.40 -12.17
N ALA A 270 -3.32 -28.03 -11.48
CA ALA A 270 -3.55 -29.29 -10.78
C ALA A 270 -4.61 -29.18 -9.67
N ARG A 271 -4.78 -27.98 -9.09
CA ARG A 271 -5.70 -27.70 -7.97
C ARG A 271 -6.87 -26.81 -8.37
N SER A 272 -7.04 -26.48 -9.66
CA SER A 272 -8.09 -25.56 -10.14
C SER A 272 -8.06 -24.20 -9.44
N VAL A 273 -6.88 -23.67 -9.16
CA VAL A 273 -6.69 -22.41 -8.44
C VAL A 273 -7.09 -21.23 -9.32
N THR A 274 -7.77 -20.24 -8.74
CA THR A 274 -7.98 -18.95 -9.36
C THR A 274 -6.88 -17.98 -8.90
N VAL A 275 -6.07 -17.46 -9.85
CA VAL A 275 -5.13 -16.38 -9.59
C VAL A 275 -5.70 -15.10 -10.17
N GLN A 276 -5.99 -14.13 -9.31
CA GLN A 276 -6.58 -12.86 -9.72
C GLN A 276 -5.63 -11.72 -9.43
N GLY A 277 -5.17 -11.00 -10.48
CA GLY A 277 -4.55 -9.69 -10.36
C GLY A 277 -5.57 -8.69 -9.80
N TYR A 278 -5.11 -7.82 -8.90
CA TYR A 278 -6.00 -6.95 -8.17
C TYR A 278 -5.46 -5.50 -8.14
N LEU A 279 -6.29 -4.56 -8.56
CA LEU A 279 -6.03 -3.13 -8.49
C LEU A 279 -7.11 -2.44 -7.67
N ILE A 280 -6.70 -1.74 -6.62
CA ILE A 280 -7.63 -0.97 -5.78
C ILE A 280 -8.35 0.14 -6.56
N SER A 281 -7.73 0.69 -7.59
CA SER A 281 -8.33 1.71 -8.45
C SER A 281 -9.61 1.29 -9.15
N ASP A 282 -9.82 -0.01 -9.34
CA ASP A 282 -11.03 -0.54 -9.98
C ASP A 282 -12.27 -0.41 -9.09
N TYR A 283 -12.07 -0.16 -7.79
CA TYR A 283 -13.09 -0.07 -6.76
C TYR A 283 -13.32 1.35 -6.24
N VAL A 284 -12.74 2.37 -6.85
CA VAL A 284 -12.91 3.78 -6.43
C VAL A 284 -14.38 4.18 -6.21
N PRO A 285 -15.35 3.79 -7.05
CA PRO A 285 -16.76 4.10 -6.80
C PRO A 285 -17.34 3.49 -5.51
N GLU A 286 -16.75 2.41 -5.00
CA GLU A 286 -17.18 1.71 -3.78
C GLU A 286 -16.40 2.19 -2.53
N PHE A 287 -15.42 3.09 -2.66
CA PHE A 287 -14.62 3.59 -1.53
C PHE A 287 -15.44 4.09 -0.35
N PRO A 288 -16.52 4.86 -0.53
CA PRO A 288 -17.34 5.32 0.60
C PRO A 288 -17.91 4.18 1.45
N GLU A 289 -18.33 3.06 0.81
CA GLU A 289 -18.79 1.87 1.52
C GLU A 289 -17.66 1.25 2.36
N GLY A 290 -16.52 1.02 1.74
CA GLY A 290 -15.36 0.42 2.41
C GLY A 290 -14.84 1.30 3.55
N GLN A 291 -14.76 2.62 3.34
CA GLN A 291 -14.35 3.58 4.37
C GLN A 291 -15.29 3.58 5.56
N ALA A 292 -16.61 3.58 5.32
CA ALA A 292 -17.61 3.52 6.40
C ALA A 292 -17.46 2.24 7.23
N GLN A 293 -17.26 1.11 6.59
CA GLN A 293 -17.09 -0.17 7.28
C GLN A 293 -15.80 -0.24 8.08
N ILE A 294 -14.68 0.24 7.51
CA ILE A 294 -13.39 0.30 8.23
C ILE A 294 -13.49 1.27 9.41
N ALA A 295 -14.13 2.44 9.23
CA ALA A 295 -14.36 3.40 10.30
C ALA A 295 -15.18 2.80 11.46
N GLU A 296 -16.21 2.01 11.15
CA GLU A 296 -16.98 1.28 12.15
C GLU A 296 -16.08 0.31 12.94
N TRP A 297 -15.24 -0.48 12.24
CA TRP A 297 -14.34 -1.43 12.91
C TRP A 297 -13.26 -0.74 13.74
N LEU A 298 -12.73 0.39 13.29
CA LEU A 298 -11.79 1.21 14.08
C LEU A 298 -12.46 1.75 15.36
N ASN A 299 -13.66 2.34 15.24
CA ASN A 299 -14.39 2.86 16.38
C ASN A 299 -14.79 1.75 17.37
N ALA A 300 -15.06 0.55 16.88
CA ALA A 300 -15.36 -0.62 17.71
C ALA A 300 -14.10 -1.30 18.31
N GLY A 301 -12.90 -0.80 18.01
CA GLY A 301 -11.63 -1.39 18.44
C GLY A 301 -11.33 -2.76 17.81
N LYS A 302 -12.00 -3.10 16.70
CA LYS A 302 -11.82 -4.37 15.98
C LYS A 302 -10.64 -4.34 15.01
N LEU A 303 -10.18 -3.14 14.63
CA LEU A 303 -8.99 -2.94 13.81
C LEU A 303 -7.97 -2.11 14.58
N LYS A 304 -6.73 -2.56 14.54
CA LYS A 304 -5.55 -1.84 15.00
C LYS A 304 -4.59 -1.72 13.83
N PHE A 305 -3.80 -0.66 13.81
CA PHE A 305 -2.73 -0.51 12.81
C PHE A 305 -1.62 0.36 13.38
N LYS A 306 -0.47 0.31 12.74
CA LYS A 306 0.68 1.15 13.06
C LYS A 306 0.98 2.08 11.92
N GLU A 307 1.41 3.28 12.26
CA GLU A 307 1.92 4.28 11.34
C GLU A 307 3.36 4.63 11.70
N HIS A 308 4.24 4.54 10.72
CA HIS A 308 5.61 4.99 10.83
C HIS A 308 5.70 6.38 10.21
N MET A 309 5.56 7.40 11.03
CA MET A 309 5.63 8.80 10.59
C MET A 309 7.08 9.28 10.62
N VAL A 310 7.57 9.75 9.48
CA VAL A 310 8.89 10.40 9.37
C VAL A 310 8.67 11.90 9.26
N ASP A 311 9.24 12.65 10.19
CA ASP A 311 9.17 14.10 10.18
C ASP A 311 10.22 14.70 9.23
N GLY A 312 9.77 15.67 8.44
CA GLY A 312 10.61 16.48 7.57
C GLY A 312 10.75 15.97 6.16
N PHE A 313 10.40 16.85 5.23
CA PHE A 313 10.42 16.64 3.78
C PHE A 313 11.74 16.09 3.23
N ASP A 314 12.88 16.58 3.77
CA ASP A 314 14.21 16.25 3.26
C ASP A 314 14.62 14.78 3.56
N ASN A 315 13.90 14.08 4.46
CA ASN A 315 14.14 12.69 4.84
C ASN A 315 13.38 11.67 3.97
N THR A 316 12.62 12.14 2.97
CA THR A 316 11.68 11.31 2.19
C THR A 316 12.33 10.11 1.50
N LEU A 317 13.46 10.31 0.82
CA LEU A 317 14.10 9.23 0.05
C LEU A 317 14.67 8.15 0.97
N ASP A 318 15.31 8.55 2.06
CA ASP A 318 15.84 7.60 3.05
C ASP A 318 14.70 6.81 3.71
N ALA A 319 13.60 7.49 4.06
CA ALA A 319 12.39 6.84 4.56
C ALA A 319 11.79 5.87 3.55
N TYR A 320 11.71 6.25 2.27
CA TYR A 320 11.17 5.40 1.22
C TYR A 320 11.95 4.08 1.08
N ASN A 321 13.27 4.14 1.18
CA ASN A 321 14.12 2.96 1.05
C ASN A 321 13.95 1.96 2.21
N LEU A 322 13.46 2.37 3.39
CA LEU A 322 13.14 1.47 4.50
C LEU A 322 12.09 0.40 4.11
N LEU A 323 11.24 0.68 3.11
CA LEU A 323 10.24 -0.27 2.61
C LEU A 323 10.89 -1.53 2.02
N PHE A 324 12.02 -1.37 1.34
CA PHE A 324 12.72 -2.46 0.65
C PHE A 324 13.68 -3.20 1.58
N GLU A 325 14.06 -2.60 2.68
CA GLU A 325 14.87 -3.23 3.73
C GLU A 325 14.01 -4.02 4.74
N GLY A 326 12.69 -3.75 4.76
CA GLY A 326 11.78 -4.31 5.75
C GLY A 326 11.93 -3.68 7.15
N ASN A 327 12.50 -2.48 7.22
CA ASN A 327 12.77 -1.75 8.48
C ASN A 327 11.65 -0.78 8.88
N ASN A 328 10.60 -0.64 8.06
CA ASN A 328 9.41 0.11 8.44
C ASN A 328 8.54 -0.68 9.44
N ASP A 329 7.83 0.04 10.30
CA ASP A 329 6.85 -0.52 11.25
C ASP A 329 5.45 0.00 10.91
N GLY A 330 4.69 -0.79 10.17
CA GLY A 330 3.36 -0.43 9.68
C GLY A 330 3.37 0.47 8.44
N LYS A 331 2.38 1.37 8.35
CA LYS A 331 2.23 2.32 7.22
C LYS A 331 3.25 3.44 7.30
N LEU A 332 4.10 3.55 6.30
CA LEU A 332 5.13 4.57 6.20
C LEU A 332 4.60 5.84 5.51
N MET A 333 4.81 6.98 6.15
CA MET A 333 4.38 8.30 5.67
C MET A 333 5.41 9.36 6.05
N VAL A 334 5.42 10.46 5.31
CA VAL A 334 6.19 11.65 5.65
C VAL A 334 5.24 12.76 6.08
N LYS A 335 5.58 13.42 7.18
CA LYS A 335 5.02 14.70 7.56
C LYS A 335 5.95 15.80 7.03
N VAL A 336 5.39 16.69 6.21
CA VAL A 336 6.12 17.74 5.48
C VAL A 336 6.55 18.87 6.41
#